data_0be8852462f780fba9d933e69602701b
#
_entry.id   0be8852462f780fba9d933e69602701b
#
_cell.length_a   1.000
_cell.length_b   1.000
_cell.length_c   1.000
_cell.angle_alpha   90.00
_cell.angle_beta   90.00
_cell.angle_gamma   90.00
#
_symmetry.space_group_name_H-M   'P 1'
#
loop_
_entity.id
_entity.type
_entity.pdbx_description
1 polymer ?
#
loop_
_entity_poly.entity_id
_entity_poly.type
_entity_poly.pdbx_seq_one_letter_code
_entity_poly.pdbx_strand_id
1 'polypeptide(L)'
;MELAKLSKHELLRKCEELGYTKCKSKNKSELISLIENKIVLPNNDEAPEDRQEEKQDNLLEIPNTNYNIINGDCLIEMKNIKDKSIDMILCDLPYGMTKNAWDVVIPFDKLWSEYSRIIKDNGAIVLFGSQPFTSIMITTNLKMFRYCLVWEKNKFSDFLNSKRKPMKTNEDIVVFYKKQPTYNPQYWYSTPYTRWNTQTAVDKQSNYGAHKENYVQSDGKRLPTTVLKFNRVERPLHPTQKPTDLLEWLIKTYTNENDLVLDNCMGIGSTGVACKNTNRKFIGIELENKYYEIAKKHILNYHY
;
A
#
# COMPACT_ATOMS: atom_id res chain seq x y z
N MET A 1 -41.22 -16.19 16.17
CA MET A 1 -41.67 -17.04 15.03
C MET A 1 -40.44 -17.53 14.28
N GLU A 2 -40.27 -18.83 14.13
CA GLU A 2 -39.03 -19.37 13.52
C GLU A 2 -39.00 -19.09 12.01
N LEU A 3 -38.17 -18.12 11.58
CA LEU A 3 -38.01 -17.72 10.17
C LEU A 3 -37.65 -18.91 9.27
N ALA A 4 -36.97 -19.91 9.81
CA ALA A 4 -36.58 -21.12 9.10
C ALA A 4 -37.75 -21.95 8.59
N LYS A 5 -38.94 -21.81 9.16
CA LYS A 5 -40.16 -22.52 8.76
C LYS A 5 -40.94 -21.85 7.61
N LEU A 6 -40.59 -20.57 7.30
CA LEU A 6 -41.26 -19.82 6.23
C LEU A 6 -40.78 -20.25 4.85
N SER A 7 -41.66 -20.18 3.85
CA SER A 7 -41.32 -20.37 2.45
C SER A 7 -40.44 -19.18 1.94
N LYS A 8 -39.76 -19.38 0.82
CA LYS A 8 -38.99 -18.29 0.18
C LYS A 8 -39.87 -17.08 -0.16
N HIS A 9 -41.10 -17.33 -0.56
CA HIS A 9 -42.05 -16.26 -0.91
C HIS A 9 -42.45 -15.42 0.29
N GLU A 10 -42.69 -16.04 1.46
CA GLU A 10 -43.03 -15.34 2.69
C GLU A 10 -41.85 -14.53 3.23
N LEU A 11 -40.62 -15.05 3.09
CA LEU A 11 -39.41 -14.34 3.44
C LEU A 11 -39.16 -13.13 2.53
N LEU A 12 -39.44 -13.24 1.23
CA LEU A 12 -39.35 -12.10 0.30
C LEU A 12 -40.34 -10.99 0.68
N ARG A 13 -41.59 -11.36 1.00
CA ARG A 13 -42.59 -10.39 1.46
C ARG A 13 -42.17 -9.68 2.74
N LYS A 14 -41.58 -10.41 3.70
CA LYS A 14 -41.02 -9.81 4.92
C LYS A 14 -39.83 -8.88 4.64
N CYS A 15 -38.98 -9.20 3.70
CA CYS A 15 -37.92 -8.32 3.27
C CYS A 15 -38.42 -7.01 2.66
N GLU A 16 -39.51 -7.10 1.83
CA GLU A 16 -40.17 -5.93 1.24
C GLU A 16 -40.85 -5.06 2.31
N GLU A 17 -41.54 -5.65 3.27
CA GLU A 17 -42.14 -4.96 4.44
C GLU A 17 -41.08 -4.25 5.31
N LEU A 18 -39.86 -4.79 5.37
CA LEU A 18 -38.69 -4.20 6.05
C LEU A 18 -37.93 -3.19 5.19
N GLY A 19 -38.42 -2.88 3.97
CA GLY A 19 -37.81 -1.86 3.09
C GLY A 19 -36.61 -2.33 2.29
N TYR A 20 -36.35 -3.62 2.20
CA TYR A 20 -35.28 -4.15 1.35
C TYR A 20 -35.75 -4.24 -0.12
N THR A 21 -35.04 -3.60 -1.02
CA THR A 21 -35.21 -3.70 -2.47
C THR A 21 -34.20 -4.69 -3.06
N LYS A 22 -34.56 -5.37 -4.18
CA LYS A 22 -33.66 -6.30 -4.91
C LYS A 22 -33.34 -7.63 -4.17
N CYS A 23 -34.27 -8.18 -3.41
CA CYS A 23 -34.08 -9.45 -2.70
C CYS A 23 -34.44 -10.70 -3.52
N LYS A 24 -35.04 -10.58 -4.72
CA LYS A 24 -35.56 -11.69 -5.54
C LYS A 24 -34.52 -12.74 -5.94
N SER A 25 -33.25 -12.35 -6.12
CA SER A 25 -32.16 -13.25 -6.48
C SER A 25 -31.53 -14.00 -5.30
N LYS A 26 -31.89 -13.66 -4.05
CA LYS A 26 -31.28 -14.25 -2.84
C LYS A 26 -31.89 -15.63 -2.51
N ASN A 27 -31.08 -16.50 -1.93
CA ASN A 27 -31.49 -17.78 -1.41
C ASN A 27 -32.19 -17.65 -0.03
N LYS A 28 -32.76 -18.75 0.48
CA LYS A 28 -33.57 -18.75 1.71
C LYS A 28 -32.73 -18.33 2.95
N SER A 29 -31.51 -18.80 3.06
CA SER A 29 -30.60 -18.46 4.19
C SER A 29 -30.19 -16.99 4.19
N GLU A 30 -29.92 -16.42 3.03
CA GLU A 30 -29.58 -14.99 2.89
C GLU A 30 -30.78 -14.08 3.24
N LEU A 31 -32.01 -14.50 2.92
CA LEU A 31 -33.21 -13.74 3.28
C LEU A 31 -33.46 -13.76 4.80
N ILE A 32 -33.22 -14.90 5.47
CA ILE A 32 -33.32 -15.03 6.92
C ILE A 32 -32.31 -14.11 7.60
N SER A 33 -31.04 -14.14 7.19
CA SER A 33 -30.00 -13.28 7.75
C SER A 33 -30.30 -11.78 7.59
N LEU A 34 -30.89 -11.37 6.46
CA LEU A 34 -31.32 -9.99 6.25
C LEU A 34 -32.42 -9.55 7.21
N ILE A 35 -33.37 -10.43 7.47
CA ILE A 35 -34.53 -10.17 8.38
C ILE A 35 -34.00 -10.11 9.82
N GLU A 36 -33.15 -11.02 10.25
CA GLU A 36 -32.58 -11.10 11.60
C GLU A 36 -31.73 -9.88 11.92
N ASN A 37 -30.89 -9.43 11.00
CA ASN A 37 -30.04 -8.26 11.20
C ASN A 37 -30.81 -6.94 11.40
N LYS A 38 -32.06 -6.84 10.94
CA LYS A 38 -32.90 -5.65 11.14
C LYS A 38 -33.77 -5.71 12.41
N ILE A 39 -34.01 -6.90 12.93
CA ILE A 39 -34.76 -7.08 14.18
C ILE A 39 -33.90 -6.69 15.42
N VAL A 40 -32.56 -6.62 15.26
CA VAL A 40 -31.61 -6.29 16.34
C VAL A 40 -31.43 -4.77 16.54
N LEU A 41 -31.99 -3.92 15.66
CA LEU A 41 -31.94 -2.46 15.84
C LEU A 41 -33.15 -1.98 16.64
N PRO A 42 -32.99 -1.30 17.80
CA PRO A 42 -34.10 -0.75 18.55
C PRO A 42 -34.76 0.41 17.79
N ASN A 43 -36.11 0.44 17.80
CA ASN A 43 -36.90 1.57 17.33
C ASN A 43 -36.64 2.79 18.22
N ASN A 44 -36.10 3.86 17.64
CA ASN A 44 -36.13 5.19 18.23
C ASN A 44 -37.00 6.08 17.34
N ASP A 45 -38.31 6.09 17.65
CA ASP A 45 -39.21 7.18 17.28
C ASP A 45 -39.29 8.14 18.47
N GLU A 46 -38.34 9.05 18.60
CA GLU A 46 -38.46 10.31 19.30
C GLU A 46 -37.69 11.38 18.55
N ALA A 47 -38.35 12.52 18.28
CA ALA A 47 -37.80 13.64 17.57
C ALA A 47 -36.59 14.26 18.29
N PRO A 48 -35.61 14.81 17.59
CA PRO A 48 -34.36 15.23 18.19
C PRO A 48 -34.51 16.57 18.89
N GLU A 49 -34.34 16.59 20.22
CA GLU A 49 -33.82 17.78 20.90
C GLU A 49 -32.36 17.97 20.54
N ASP A 50 -32.00 19.20 20.25
CA ASP A 50 -30.66 19.69 19.93
C ASP A 50 -29.64 19.25 20.97
N ARG A 51 -29.06 18.07 20.85
CA ARG A 51 -27.81 17.69 21.49
C ARG A 51 -26.71 17.75 20.46
N GLN A 52 -25.86 18.74 20.60
CA GLN A 52 -24.53 18.72 20.00
C GLN A 52 -23.87 17.38 20.40
N GLU A 53 -23.88 16.42 19.46
CA GLU A 53 -23.02 15.23 19.56
C GLU A 53 -21.58 15.74 19.52
N GLU A 54 -20.96 15.81 20.69
CA GLU A 54 -19.52 15.74 20.79
C GLU A 54 -19.12 14.43 20.09
N LYS A 55 -18.65 14.54 18.85
CA LYS A 55 -17.88 13.50 18.21
C LYS A 55 -16.68 13.27 19.12
N GLN A 56 -16.77 12.26 19.99
CA GLN A 56 -15.58 11.67 20.58
C GLN A 56 -14.73 11.20 19.41
N ASP A 57 -13.74 12.03 19.09
CA ASP A 57 -12.64 11.69 18.19
C ASP A 57 -11.87 10.51 18.81
N ASN A 58 -12.35 9.29 18.56
CA ASN A 58 -11.56 8.06 18.74
C ASN A 58 -10.49 7.97 17.65
N LEU A 59 -9.82 9.09 17.39
CA LEU A 59 -8.59 9.10 16.60
C LEU A 59 -7.56 8.28 17.39
N LEU A 60 -6.93 7.31 16.74
CA LEU A 60 -5.77 6.63 17.30
C LEU A 60 -4.77 7.71 17.72
N GLU A 61 -4.75 8.05 19.01
CA GLU A 61 -3.58 8.67 19.58
C GLU A 61 -2.44 7.70 19.30
N ILE A 62 -1.50 8.12 18.48
CA ILE A 62 -0.28 7.33 18.23
C ILE A 62 0.30 7.10 19.62
N PRO A 63 0.24 5.85 20.16
CA PRO A 63 0.77 5.60 21.48
C PRO A 63 2.22 6.12 21.49
N ASN A 64 2.72 6.47 22.66
CA ASN A 64 4.07 7.02 22.85
C ASN A 64 5.21 6.08 22.35
N THR A 65 4.88 5.12 21.51
CA THR A 65 5.74 4.16 20.84
C THR A 65 5.85 4.55 19.36
N ASN A 66 7.08 4.62 18.86
CA ASN A 66 7.37 4.93 17.44
C ASN A 66 6.78 3.91 16.45
N TYR A 67 6.24 2.78 16.95
CA TYR A 67 5.76 1.65 16.14
C TYR A 67 4.38 1.22 16.64
N ASN A 68 3.35 1.46 15.85
CA ASN A 68 1.99 1.01 16.10
C ASN A 68 1.63 -0.13 15.15
N ILE A 69 1.24 -1.28 15.70
CA ILE A 69 0.93 -2.49 14.93
C ILE A 69 -0.48 -2.93 15.27
N ILE A 70 -1.32 -3.06 14.25
CA ILE A 70 -2.76 -3.29 14.37
C ILE A 70 -3.13 -4.59 13.66
N ASN A 71 -3.91 -5.46 14.35
CA ASN A 71 -4.51 -6.61 13.71
C ASN A 71 -5.96 -6.29 13.32
N GLY A 72 -6.25 -6.23 12.01
CA GLY A 72 -7.58 -5.90 11.52
C GLY A 72 -7.64 -5.67 10.03
N ASP A 73 -8.86 -5.41 9.54
CA ASP A 73 -9.09 -5.02 8.15
C ASP A 73 -8.60 -3.57 7.91
N CYS A 74 -7.70 -3.41 6.95
CA CYS A 74 -7.08 -2.12 6.69
C CYS A 74 -8.08 -1.01 6.30
N LEU A 75 -9.18 -1.33 5.62
CA LEU A 75 -10.22 -0.35 5.28
C LEU A 75 -11.05 0.10 6.51
N ILE A 76 -11.04 -0.70 7.57
CA ILE A 76 -11.66 -0.33 8.85
C ILE A 76 -10.66 0.46 9.69
N GLU A 77 -9.46 -0.08 9.86
CA GLU A 77 -8.45 0.49 10.76
C GLU A 77 -7.90 1.84 10.26
N MET A 78 -7.78 2.02 8.94
CA MET A 78 -7.34 3.31 8.38
C MET A 78 -8.30 4.46 8.72
N LYS A 79 -9.60 4.21 8.96
CA LYS A 79 -10.56 5.26 9.39
C LYS A 79 -10.16 5.93 10.70
N ASN A 80 -9.45 5.21 11.56
CA ASN A 80 -8.96 5.71 12.85
C ASN A 80 -7.65 6.52 12.72
N ILE A 81 -7.01 6.53 11.54
CA ILE A 81 -5.81 7.32 11.28
C ILE A 81 -6.21 8.77 10.97
N LYS A 82 -5.55 9.71 11.64
CA LYS A 82 -5.80 11.16 11.48
C LYS A 82 -5.52 11.60 10.03
N ASP A 83 -6.36 12.51 9.53
CA ASP A 83 -6.20 13.13 8.21
C ASP A 83 -4.83 13.80 8.09
N LYS A 84 -4.21 13.68 6.92
CA LYS A 84 -2.94 14.36 6.58
C LYS A 84 -1.82 14.09 7.60
N SER A 85 -1.79 12.90 8.21
CA SER A 85 -0.79 12.56 9.21
C SER A 85 0.36 11.69 8.68
N ILE A 86 0.14 10.96 7.58
CA ILE A 86 1.10 10.01 7.00
C ILE A 86 2.03 10.71 6.02
N ASP A 87 3.34 10.53 6.19
CA ASP A 87 4.37 11.05 5.28
C ASP A 87 4.57 10.14 4.07
N MET A 88 4.52 8.82 4.28
CA MET A 88 4.67 7.84 3.23
C MET A 88 3.76 6.64 3.46
N ILE A 89 3.12 6.15 2.39
CA ILE A 89 2.52 4.83 2.34
C ILE A 89 3.45 3.95 1.52
N LEU A 90 3.92 2.83 2.10
CA LEU A 90 4.77 1.84 1.44
C LEU A 90 4.17 0.47 1.66
N CYS A 91 3.57 -0.11 0.63
CA CYS A 91 2.76 -1.30 0.77
C CYS A 91 2.90 -2.28 -0.39
N ASP A 92 2.89 -3.57 -0.06
CA ASP A 92 2.75 -4.69 -0.99
C ASP A 92 1.32 -5.21 -0.90
N LEU A 93 0.41 -4.65 -1.70
CA LEU A 93 -1.01 -5.00 -1.70
C LEU A 93 -1.23 -6.47 -2.15
N PRO A 94 -2.32 -7.12 -1.76
CA PRO A 94 -2.71 -8.40 -2.35
C PRO A 94 -3.13 -8.22 -3.81
N TYR A 95 -2.56 -9.05 -4.72
CA TYR A 95 -2.76 -8.92 -6.17
C TYR A 95 -3.93 -9.74 -6.71
N GLY A 96 -4.49 -10.67 -5.90
CA GLY A 96 -5.51 -11.62 -6.36
C GLY A 96 -4.99 -12.65 -7.36
N MET A 97 -3.69 -12.96 -7.36
CA MET A 97 -3.05 -13.81 -8.34
C MET A 97 -2.64 -15.19 -7.79
N THR A 98 -2.78 -15.41 -6.50
CA THR A 98 -2.43 -16.66 -5.84
C THR A 98 -3.68 -17.40 -5.32
N LYS A 99 -3.52 -18.65 -4.90
CA LYS A 99 -4.61 -19.44 -4.29
C LYS A 99 -4.74 -19.19 -2.77
N ASN A 100 -3.99 -18.27 -2.22
CA ASN A 100 -4.05 -17.97 -0.80
C ASN A 100 -5.33 -17.21 -0.48
N ALA A 101 -6.01 -17.55 0.62
CA ALA A 101 -7.28 -16.93 1.01
C ALA A 101 -7.14 -15.43 1.30
N TRP A 102 -5.95 -14.97 1.74
CA TRP A 102 -5.66 -13.57 1.99
C TRP A 102 -5.36 -12.75 0.74
N ASP A 103 -5.08 -13.38 -0.41
CA ASP A 103 -4.73 -12.68 -1.66
C ASP A 103 -5.98 -12.22 -2.40
N VAL A 104 -6.76 -11.36 -1.78
CA VAL A 104 -7.98 -10.75 -2.32
C VAL A 104 -7.71 -9.28 -2.60
N VAL A 105 -7.96 -8.84 -3.84
CA VAL A 105 -7.76 -7.44 -4.24
C VAL A 105 -8.64 -6.51 -3.41
N ILE A 106 -8.02 -5.55 -2.75
CA ILE A 106 -8.72 -4.52 -1.99
C ILE A 106 -9.42 -3.58 -2.97
N PRO A 107 -10.73 -3.24 -2.77
CA PRO A 107 -11.45 -2.31 -3.64
C PRO A 107 -10.73 -0.96 -3.74
N PHE A 108 -10.26 -0.63 -4.95
CA PHE A 108 -9.43 0.55 -5.18
C PHE A 108 -10.14 1.88 -4.88
N ASP A 109 -11.45 1.98 -5.11
CA ASP A 109 -12.25 3.16 -4.78
C ASP A 109 -12.17 3.50 -3.29
N LYS A 110 -12.35 2.50 -2.43
CA LYS A 110 -12.25 2.65 -0.98
C LYS A 110 -10.82 2.91 -0.54
N LEU A 111 -9.85 2.17 -1.11
CA LEU A 111 -8.43 2.33 -0.80
C LEU A 111 -7.94 3.75 -1.11
N TRP A 112 -8.24 4.27 -2.31
CA TRP A 112 -7.84 5.62 -2.70
C TRP A 112 -8.55 6.72 -1.91
N SER A 113 -9.79 6.47 -1.45
CA SER A 113 -10.49 7.38 -0.54
C SER A 113 -9.70 7.57 0.75
N GLU A 114 -9.35 6.46 1.43
CA GLU A 114 -8.58 6.49 2.66
C GLU A 114 -7.15 7.02 2.45
N TYR A 115 -6.44 6.53 1.44
CA TYR A 115 -5.10 7.02 1.12
C TYR A 115 -5.08 8.54 0.87
N SER A 116 -6.07 9.05 0.13
CA SER A 116 -6.17 10.48 -0.15
C SER A 116 -6.47 11.32 1.08
N ARG A 117 -7.18 10.76 2.06
CA ARG A 117 -7.51 11.42 3.32
C ARG A 117 -6.29 11.48 4.24
N ILE A 118 -5.63 10.34 4.47
CA ILE A 118 -4.58 10.20 5.49
C ILE A 118 -3.21 10.70 5.04
N ILE A 119 -2.87 10.62 3.74
CA ILE A 119 -1.57 11.06 3.22
C ILE A 119 -1.45 12.58 3.25
N LYS A 120 -0.30 13.11 3.67
CA LYS A 120 0.05 14.52 3.55
C LYS A 120 0.06 14.95 2.08
N ASP A 121 -0.15 16.23 1.78
CA ASP A 121 -0.16 16.72 0.40
C ASP A 121 1.17 16.51 -0.33
N ASN A 122 2.27 16.57 0.40
CA ASN A 122 3.63 16.26 -0.05
C ASN A 122 4.11 14.87 0.40
N GLY A 123 3.19 13.97 0.71
CA GLY A 123 3.52 12.58 1.04
C GLY A 123 3.58 11.71 -0.22
N ALA A 124 4.37 10.63 -0.16
CA ALA A 124 4.52 9.66 -1.23
C ALA A 124 3.70 8.39 -0.97
N ILE A 125 3.07 7.85 -2.01
CA ILE A 125 2.44 6.53 -1.97
C ILE A 125 3.24 5.63 -2.92
N VAL A 126 3.85 4.59 -2.38
CA VAL A 126 4.74 3.68 -3.09
C VAL A 126 4.21 2.27 -2.94
N LEU A 127 3.75 1.69 -4.04
CA LEU A 127 3.07 0.41 -4.06
C LEU A 127 3.82 -0.58 -4.94
N PHE A 128 4.05 -1.79 -4.41
CA PHE A 128 4.57 -2.88 -5.21
C PHE A 128 3.50 -3.41 -6.16
N GLY A 129 3.94 -3.97 -7.27
CA GLY A 129 3.04 -4.51 -8.28
C GLY A 129 3.69 -5.51 -9.22
N SER A 130 2.83 -6.21 -9.91
CA SER A 130 3.17 -7.19 -10.95
C SER A 130 2.08 -7.18 -12.00
N GLN A 131 2.44 -7.26 -13.28
CA GLN A 131 1.44 -7.30 -14.35
C GLN A 131 0.53 -8.53 -14.24
N PRO A 132 -0.79 -8.39 -14.49
CA PRO A 132 -1.52 -7.19 -14.94
C PRO A 132 -1.96 -6.23 -13.81
N PHE A 133 -1.80 -6.61 -12.55
CA PHE A 133 -2.21 -5.81 -11.39
C PHE A 133 -1.64 -4.39 -11.41
N THR A 134 -0.35 -4.22 -11.77
CA THR A 134 0.29 -2.91 -11.92
C THR A 134 -0.49 -1.98 -12.85
N SER A 135 -0.86 -2.46 -14.04
CA SER A 135 -1.61 -1.65 -15.01
C SER A 135 -3.01 -1.28 -14.51
N ILE A 136 -3.71 -2.22 -13.87
CA ILE A 136 -5.03 -1.98 -13.27
C ILE A 136 -4.90 -0.91 -12.18
N MET A 137 -3.97 -1.06 -11.25
CA MET A 137 -3.73 -0.12 -10.16
C MET A 137 -3.42 1.29 -10.67
N ILE A 138 -2.57 1.44 -11.68
CA ILE A 138 -2.23 2.74 -12.27
C ILE A 138 -3.48 3.41 -12.86
N THR A 139 -4.31 2.66 -13.61
CA THR A 139 -5.50 3.22 -14.26
C THR A 139 -6.56 3.69 -13.28
N THR A 140 -6.59 3.15 -12.06
CA THR A 140 -7.53 3.59 -11.02
C THR A 140 -7.21 4.97 -10.44
N ASN A 141 -5.96 5.47 -10.61
CA ASN A 141 -5.57 6.80 -10.11
C ASN A 141 -4.49 7.49 -10.97
N LEU A 142 -4.75 7.67 -12.25
CA LEU A 142 -3.86 8.37 -13.17
C LEU A 142 -3.51 9.80 -12.72
N LYS A 143 -4.40 10.46 -11.98
CA LYS A 143 -4.16 11.83 -11.49
C LYS A 143 -2.97 11.91 -10.54
N MET A 144 -2.78 10.92 -9.69
CA MET A 144 -1.68 10.88 -8.74
C MET A 144 -0.48 10.08 -9.24
N PHE A 145 -0.64 9.24 -10.26
CA PHE A 145 0.46 8.46 -10.84
C PHE A 145 1.59 9.36 -11.35
N ARG A 146 2.84 8.96 -11.12
CA ARG A 146 4.01 9.72 -11.55
C ARG A 146 4.98 8.89 -12.38
N TYR A 147 5.48 7.80 -11.84
CA TYR A 147 6.42 6.90 -12.52
C TYR A 147 6.48 5.54 -11.84
N CYS A 148 7.13 4.62 -12.53
CA CYS A 148 7.47 3.30 -11.99
C CYS A 148 8.98 3.21 -11.77
N LEU A 149 9.35 2.50 -10.70
CA LEU A 149 10.66 1.90 -10.52
C LEU A 149 10.53 0.41 -10.80
N VAL A 150 11.63 -0.22 -11.17
CA VAL A 150 11.71 -1.66 -11.42
C VAL A 150 12.68 -2.26 -10.41
N TRP A 151 12.18 -3.15 -9.57
CA TRP A 151 13.06 -3.98 -8.74
C TRP A 151 13.54 -5.18 -9.56
N GLU A 152 14.83 -5.18 -9.93
CA GLU A 152 15.52 -6.29 -10.55
C GLU A 152 16.04 -7.25 -9.47
N LYS A 153 15.62 -8.51 -9.55
CA LYS A 153 15.94 -9.57 -8.59
C LYS A 153 17.13 -10.41 -9.06
N ASN A 154 17.92 -10.90 -8.13
CA ASN A 154 19.03 -11.83 -8.43
C ASN A 154 18.56 -13.25 -8.78
N LYS A 155 17.29 -13.59 -8.55
CA LYS A 155 16.72 -14.90 -8.87
C LYS A 155 15.40 -14.73 -9.62
N PHE A 156 15.18 -15.55 -10.60
CA PHE A 156 13.93 -15.59 -11.37
C PHE A 156 12.78 -16.23 -10.59
N SER A 157 11.58 -15.97 -11.03
CA SER A 157 10.33 -16.63 -10.63
C SER A 157 9.58 -17.10 -11.88
N ASP A 158 8.42 -17.75 -11.68
CA ASP A 158 7.55 -18.22 -12.78
C ASP A 158 8.15 -19.38 -13.60
N PHE A 159 8.97 -20.22 -12.97
CA PHE A 159 9.65 -21.37 -13.60
C PHE A 159 8.68 -22.32 -14.31
N LEU A 160 7.49 -22.56 -13.78
CA LEU A 160 6.49 -23.44 -14.38
C LEU A 160 6.03 -22.98 -15.78
N ASN A 161 6.21 -21.72 -16.11
CA ASN A 161 5.89 -21.13 -17.40
C ASN A 161 7.10 -20.93 -18.32
N SER A 162 8.28 -21.41 -17.96
CA SER A 162 9.55 -21.18 -18.68
C SER A 162 9.55 -21.66 -20.14
N LYS A 163 8.69 -22.64 -20.48
CA LYS A 163 8.49 -23.11 -21.86
C LYS A 163 7.47 -22.29 -22.66
N ARG A 164 6.79 -21.32 -22.05
CA ARG A 164 5.73 -20.52 -22.68
C ARG A 164 6.05 -19.03 -22.74
N LYS A 165 6.87 -18.53 -21.82
CA LYS A 165 7.30 -17.13 -21.74
C LYS A 165 8.62 -17.00 -20.97
N PRO A 166 9.35 -15.89 -21.10
CA PRO A 166 10.53 -15.60 -20.30
C PRO A 166 10.23 -15.66 -18.80
N MET A 167 11.19 -16.15 -18.03
CA MET A 167 11.10 -16.16 -16.58
C MET A 167 11.16 -14.74 -16.02
N LYS A 168 10.38 -14.49 -14.97
CA LYS A 168 10.25 -13.17 -14.38
C LYS A 168 11.39 -12.88 -13.40
N THR A 169 12.13 -11.79 -13.61
CA THR A 169 13.24 -11.35 -12.76
C THR A 169 12.99 -10.00 -12.09
N ASN A 170 11.80 -9.41 -12.30
CA ASN A 170 11.49 -8.07 -11.78
C ASN A 170 10.11 -7.99 -11.12
N GLU A 171 9.93 -6.96 -10.31
CA GLU A 171 8.64 -6.43 -9.86
C GLU A 171 8.59 -4.93 -10.12
N ASP A 172 7.38 -4.41 -10.31
CA ASP A 172 7.14 -2.99 -10.46
C ASP A 172 6.99 -2.35 -9.07
N ILE A 173 7.45 -1.10 -8.95
CA ILE A 173 7.21 -0.25 -7.79
C ILE A 173 6.62 1.05 -8.32
N VAL A 174 5.36 1.31 -7.98
CA VAL A 174 4.59 2.41 -8.56
C VAL A 174 4.54 3.57 -7.58
N VAL A 175 4.91 4.76 -8.05
CA VAL A 175 4.98 5.97 -7.23
C VAL A 175 3.84 6.91 -7.60
N PHE A 176 3.07 7.28 -6.57
CA PHE A 176 1.97 8.24 -6.67
C PHE A 176 2.18 9.37 -5.67
N TYR A 177 1.83 10.60 -6.04
CA TYR A 177 1.75 11.75 -5.13
C TYR A 177 0.90 12.89 -5.69
N LYS A 178 0.40 13.76 -4.81
CA LYS A 178 -0.33 14.98 -5.19
C LYS A 178 0.63 16.10 -5.56
N LYS A 179 1.51 16.47 -4.62
CA LYS A 179 2.58 17.46 -4.77
C LYS A 179 3.92 16.75 -4.59
N GLN A 180 4.98 17.32 -5.13
CA GLN A 180 6.34 16.76 -5.00
C GLN A 180 6.63 16.40 -3.54
N PRO A 181 6.89 15.13 -3.22
CA PRO A 181 7.26 14.71 -1.88
C PRO A 181 8.72 15.02 -1.58
N THR A 182 9.14 14.74 -0.35
CA THR A 182 10.55 14.59 0.00
C THR A 182 11.22 13.67 -1.02
N TYR A 183 12.38 14.10 -1.54
CA TYR A 183 13.20 13.29 -2.42
C TYR A 183 14.65 13.40 -2.01
N ASN A 184 15.16 12.35 -1.38
CA ASN A 184 16.55 12.20 -0.96
C ASN A 184 17.23 11.20 -1.90
N PRO A 185 17.94 11.63 -2.95
CA PRO A 185 18.53 10.72 -3.90
C PRO A 185 19.56 9.81 -3.22
N GLN A 186 19.35 8.49 -3.33
CA GLN A 186 20.24 7.48 -2.79
C GLN A 186 21.39 7.26 -3.81
N TYR A 187 22.46 8.02 -3.65
CA TYR A 187 23.60 7.97 -4.56
C TYR A 187 24.34 6.63 -4.46
N TRP A 188 24.89 6.22 -5.58
CA TRP A 188 25.89 5.15 -5.62
C TRP A 188 27.22 5.67 -6.18
N TYR A 189 28.30 4.95 -5.98
CA TYR A 189 29.63 5.39 -6.37
C TYR A 189 30.22 4.44 -7.40
N SER A 190 30.84 5.00 -8.41
CA SER A 190 31.58 4.32 -9.48
C SER A 190 32.97 4.95 -9.57
N THR A 191 33.80 4.45 -10.48
CA THR A 191 35.14 5.03 -10.71
C THR A 191 35.02 6.51 -11.04
N PRO A 192 35.77 7.39 -10.37
CA PRO A 192 35.89 8.79 -10.76
C PRO A 192 36.38 8.93 -12.20
N TYR A 193 35.92 9.96 -12.89
CA TYR A 193 36.39 10.25 -14.24
C TYR A 193 36.39 11.73 -14.55
N THR A 194 37.25 12.09 -15.53
CA THR A 194 37.31 13.41 -16.12
C THR A 194 36.95 13.31 -17.58
N ARG A 195 36.03 14.12 -18.06
CA ARG A 195 35.56 14.13 -19.44
C ARG A 195 35.40 15.55 -19.96
N TRP A 196 35.97 15.85 -21.13
CA TRP A 196 35.55 16.98 -21.93
C TRP A 196 34.31 16.58 -22.73
N ASN A 197 33.22 17.29 -22.55
CA ASN A 197 32.07 17.15 -23.40
C ASN A 197 32.24 18.06 -24.60
N THR A 198 32.81 17.51 -25.68
CA THR A 198 33.07 18.22 -26.93
C THR A 198 31.85 18.25 -27.85
N GLN A 199 30.70 17.73 -27.44
CA GLN A 199 29.49 17.96 -28.18
C GLN A 199 29.17 19.43 -28.13
N THR A 200 29.53 20.09 -29.26
CA THR A 200 29.28 21.51 -29.48
C THR A 200 27.82 21.83 -29.26
N ALA A 201 27.57 22.98 -28.66
CA ALA A 201 26.25 23.53 -28.32
C ALA A 201 25.29 23.71 -29.53
N VAL A 202 25.59 23.15 -30.67
CA VAL A 202 24.90 23.39 -31.93
C VAL A 202 24.35 22.10 -32.56
N ASP A 203 24.19 21.05 -31.81
CA ASP A 203 23.37 19.94 -32.31
C ASP A 203 21.89 20.34 -32.26
N LYS A 204 21.45 21.07 -33.28
CA LYS A 204 20.04 21.46 -33.51
C LYS A 204 19.10 20.27 -33.62
N GLN A 205 19.63 19.03 -33.62
CA GLN A 205 18.88 17.78 -33.66
C GLN A 205 18.67 17.13 -32.27
N SER A 206 19.24 17.72 -31.22
CA SER A 206 18.96 17.23 -29.87
C SER A 206 17.53 17.56 -29.46
N ASN A 207 16.76 16.54 -29.08
CA ASN A 207 15.40 16.69 -28.53
C ASN A 207 15.39 17.49 -27.23
N TYR A 208 16.52 17.76 -26.62
CA TYR A 208 16.67 18.47 -25.34
C TYR A 208 17.23 19.88 -25.48
N GLY A 209 17.36 20.39 -26.72
CA GLY A 209 17.89 21.74 -26.98
C GLY A 209 19.44 21.79 -26.94
N ALA A 210 19.96 23.01 -27.03
CA ALA A 210 21.40 23.26 -27.05
C ALA A 210 22.00 23.14 -25.65
N HIS A 211 23.06 22.35 -25.50
CA HIS A 211 23.85 22.25 -24.27
C HIS A 211 25.18 22.99 -24.43
N LYS A 212 25.64 23.64 -23.35
CA LYS A 212 26.96 24.28 -23.33
C LYS A 212 28.07 23.23 -23.25
N GLU A 213 29.21 23.48 -23.87
CA GLU A 213 30.40 22.69 -23.64
C GLU A 213 30.78 22.72 -22.15
N ASN A 214 30.97 21.56 -21.57
CA ASN A 214 31.27 21.44 -20.17
C ASN A 214 32.47 20.51 -19.95
N TYR A 215 33.41 20.98 -19.15
CA TYR A 215 34.39 20.12 -18.48
C TYR A 215 33.70 19.47 -17.29
N VAL A 216 33.60 18.14 -17.30
CA VAL A 216 32.99 17.37 -16.23
C VAL A 216 34.08 16.61 -15.48
N GLN A 217 34.29 16.98 -14.24
CA GLN A 217 35.07 16.18 -13.30
C GLN A 217 34.10 15.51 -12.33
N SER A 218 34.08 14.20 -12.38
CA SER A 218 33.20 13.40 -11.51
C SER A 218 34.02 12.68 -10.46
N ASP A 219 33.64 12.88 -9.20
CA ASP A 219 34.15 12.14 -8.04
C ASP A 219 33.72 10.67 -7.97
N GLY A 220 32.99 10.21 -8.95
CA GLY A 220 32.41 8.88 -8.99
C GLY A 220 30.99 8.79 -8.45
N LYS A 221 30.45 9.87 -7.87
CA LYS A 221 29.05 9.93 -7.39
C LYS A 221 28.07 9.88 -8.56
N ARG A 222 27.07 9.01 -8.46
CA ARG A 222 26.04 8.78 -9.47
C ARG A 222 24.66 8.92 -8.87
N LEU A 223 23.76 9.53 -9.63
CA LEU A 223 22.35 9.59 -9.30
C LEU A 223 21.71 8.19 -9.40
N PRO A 224 20.69 7.91 -8.59
CA PRO A 224 19.94 6.67 -8.68
C PRO A 224 19.20 6.58 -10.04
N THR A 225 18.97 5.36 -10.49
CA THR A 225 18.21 5.05 -11.70
C THR A 225 16.88 4.40 -11.35
N THR A 226 15.99 4.28 -12.34
CA THR A 226 14.68 3.65 -12.15
C THR A 226 14.75 2.12 -12.01
N VAL A 227 15.88 1.49 -12.32
CA VAL A 227 16.11 0.06 -12.10
C VAL A 227 16.92 -0.12 -10.83
N LEU A 228 16.30 -0.76 -9.84
CA LEU A 228 16.86 -1.00 -8.51
C LEU A 228 17.27 -2.46 -8.41
N LYS A 229 18.54 -2.73 -8.12
CA LYS A 229 19.09 -4.09 -7.99
C LYS A 229 19.22 -4.47 -6.53
N PHE A 230 18.31 -5.31 -6.06
CA PHE A 230 18.31 -5.85 -4.69
C PHE A 230 18.08 -7.35 -4.72
N ASN A 231 18.81 -8.07 -3.87
CA ASN A 231 18.65 -9.51 -3.77
C ASN A 231 17.32 -9.87 -3.10
N ARG A 232 16.73 -10.97 -3.52
CA ARG A 232 15.59 -11.55 -2.79
C ARG A 232 16.06 -12.09 -1.44
N VAL A 233 15.13 -12.12 -0.47
CA VAL A 233 15.38 -12.80 0.81
C VAL A 233 15.63 -14.29 0.55
N GLU A 234 16.73 -14.82 1.06
CA GLU A 234 17.12 -16.21 0.79
C GLU A 234 16.25 -17.23 1.54
N ARG A 235 15.92 -16.93 2.78
CA ARG A 235 15.06 -17.77 3.65
C ARG A 235 13.88 -16.94 4.17
N PRO A 236 12.86 -16.72 3.32
CA PRO A 236 11.76 -15.84 3.67
C PRO A 236 10.88 -16.49 4.74
N LEU A 237 10.46 -15.71 5.71
CA LEU A 237 9.42 -16.07 6.69
C LEU A 237 8.02 -15.99 6.10
N HIS A 238 7.86 -15.25 5.00
CA HIS A 238 6.63 -15.13 4.22
C HIS A 238 6.95 -15.30 2.72
N PRO A 239 6.10 -15.99 1.93
CA PRO A 239 6.37 -16.27 0.51
C PRO A 239 6.66 -15.04 -0.37
N THR A 240 6.04 -13.89 -0.03
CA THR A 240 6.17 -12.62 -0.77
C THR A 240 7.01 -11.59 -0.03
N GLN A 241 7.81 -12.00 0.98
CA GLN A 241 8.62 -11.08 1.79
C GLN A 241 9.52 -10.20 0.91
N LYS A 242 9.42 -8.88 1.10
CA LYS A 242 10.29 -7.90 0.44
C LYS A 242 11.62 -7.77 1.20
N PRO A 243 12.74 -7.58 0.48
CA PRO A 243 14.04 -7.36 1.11
C PRO A 243 14.05 -6.06 1.92
N THR A 244 14.58 -6.12 3.13
CA THR A 244 14.61 -4.97 4.05
C THR A 244 15.46 -3.81 3.48
N ASP A 245 16.58 -4.12 2.83
CA ASP A 245 17.46 -3.15 2.17
C ASP A 245 16.77 -2.36 1.04
N LEU A 246 15.91 -3.02 0.24
CA LEU A 246 15.06 -2.34 -0.75
C LEU A 246 14.05 -1.41 -0.07
N LEU A 247 13.40 -1.88 1.00
CA LEU A 247 12.42 -1.08 1.74
C LEU A 247 13.10 0.14 2.40
N GLU A 248 14.28 -0.04 2.99
CA GLU A 248 15.09 1.06 3.54
C GLU A 248 15.47 2.09 2.47
N TRP A 249 15.85 1.62 1.27
CA TRP A 249 16.18 2.51 0.15
C TRP A 249 14.97 3.38 -0.23
N LEU A 250 13.78 2.77 -0.34
CA LEU A 250 12.54 3.48 -0.64
C LEU A 250 12.15 4.46 0.46
N ILE A 251 12.23 4.04 1.72
CA ILE A 251 11.92 4.88 2.89
C ILE A 251 12.86 6.08 2.95
N LYS A 252 14.18 5.88 2.84
CA LYS A 252 15.18 6.96 2.83
C LYS A 252 14.96 7.93 1.67
N THR A 253 14.53 7.43 0.51
CA THR A 253 14.30 8.25 -0.69
C THR A 253 13.13 9.21 -0.50
N TYR A 254 12.03 8.77 0.10
CA TYR A 254 10.77 9.54 0.13
C TYR A 254 10.41 10.11 1.50
N THR A 255 11.25 9.92 2.51
CA THR A 255 11.00 10.41 3.88
C THR A 255 12.27 10.96 4.53
N ASN A 256 12.10 11.78 5.58
CA ASN A 256 13.13 12.17 6.50
C ASN A 256 13.05 11.34 7.80
N GLU A 257 14.06 11.44 8.67
CA GLU A 257 14.00 10.82 9.99
C GLU A 257 12.81 11.35 10.78
N ASN A 258 12.20 10.49 11.59
CA ASN A 258 10.99 10.72 12.38
C ASN A 258 9.69 10.89 11.57
N ASP A 259 9.73 10.85 10.23
CA ASP A 259 8.52 10.79 9.41
C ASP A 259 7.74 9.49 9.66
N LEU A 260 6.43 9.53 9.44
CA LEU A 260 5.50 8.43 9.70
C LEU A 260 5.20 7.66 8.42
N VAL A 261 5.54 6.37 8.44
CA VAL A 261 5.29 5.43 7.32
C VAL A 261 4.13 4.50 7.67
N LEU A 262 3.21 4.30 6.74
CA LEU A 262 2.12 3.33 6.82
C LEU A 262 2.37 2.17 5.86
N ASP A 263 2.20 0.94 6.38
CA ASP A 263 2.01 -0.27 5.58
C ASP A 263 0.69 -0.94 6.00
N ASN A 264 -0.32 -0.83 5.15
CA ASN A 264 -1.66 -1.33 5.46
C ASN A 264 -1.89 -2.81 5.14
N CYS A 265 -0.86 -3.52 4.67
CA CYS A 265 -0.83 -4.97 4.45
C CYS A 265 0.56 -5.50 4.83
N MET A 266 0.98 -5.24 6.09
CA MET A 266 2.38 -5.36 6.49
C MET A 266 2.94 -6.79 6.49
N GLY A 267 2.09 -7.83 6.39
CA GLY A 267 2.51 -9.22 6.47
C GLY A 267 3.31 -9.49 7.76
N ILE A 268 4.54 -9.92 7.60
CA ILE A 268 5.47 -10.17 8.72
C ILE A 268 6.24 -8.93 9.19
N GLY A 269 5.89 -7.72 8.73
CA GLY A 269 6.41 -6.45 9.22
C GLY A 269 7.78 -6.04 8.69
N SER A 270 8.19 -6.48 7.49
CA SER A 270 9.49 -6.10 6.90
C SER A 270 9.63 -4.58 6.73
N THR A 271 8.54 -3.88 6.37
CA THR A 271 8.50 -2.42 6.30
C THR A 271 8.72 -1.77 7.67
N GLY A 272 8.14 -2.34 8.73
CA GLY A 272 8.35 -1.85 10.11
C GLY A 272 9.80 -2.01 10.58
N VAL A 273 10.46 -3.14 10.22
CA VAL A 273 11.90 -3.33 10.48
C VAL A 273 12.72 -2.29 9.73
N ALA A 274 12.43 -2.04 8.44
CA ALA A 274 13.12 -1.03 7.65
C ALA A 274 12.92 0.40 8.23
N CYS A 275 11.73 0.72 8.74
CA CYS A 275 11.48 1.97 9.46
C CYS A 275 12.34 2.10 10.72
N LYS A 276 12.45 1.01 11.49
CA LYS A 276 13.32 0.97 12.69
C LYS A 276 14.78 1.23 12.34
N ASN A 277 15.29 0.57 11.32
CA ASN A 277 16.67 0.70 10.85
C ASN A 277 17.00 2.10 10.33
N THR A 278 15.99 2.86 9.95
CA THR A 278 16.14 4.17 9.32
C THR A 278 15.62 5.33 10.19
N ASN A 279 15.29 5.10 11.46
CA ASN A 279 14.73 6.08 12.39
C ASN A 279 13.42 6.73 11.91
N ARG A 280 12.52 5.95 11.31
CA ARG A 280 11.16 6.40 10.94
C ARG A 280 10.14 5.79 11.88
N LYS A 281 9.03 6.51 12.08
CA LYS A 281 7.85 6.01 12.79
C LYS A 281 7.06 5.10 11.86
N PHE A 282 6.32 4.15 12.43
CA PHE A 282 5.61 3.16 11.65
C PHE A 282 4.21 2.87 12.17
N ILE A 283 3.25 2.77 11.25
CA ILE A 283 1.95 2.13 11.47
C ILE A 283 1.87 0.94 10.53
N GLY A 284 1.61 -0.25 11.08
CA GLY A 284 1.40 -1.47 10.30
C GLY A 284 0.04 -2.06 10.58
N ILE A 285 -0.69 -2.46 9.53
CA ILE A 285 -1.97 -3.16 9.65
C ILE A 285 -1.84 -4.53 8.98
N GLU A 286 -2.32 -5.57 9.65
CA GLU A 286 -2.32 -6.93 9.13
C GLU A 286 -3.63 -7.64 9.47
N LEU A 287 -4.27 -8.21 8.44
CA LEU A 287 -5.55 -8.90 8.59
C LEU A 287 -5.37 -10.25 9.28
N GLU A 288 -4.37 -11.01 8.85
CA GLU A 288 -4.13 -12.37 9.33
C GLU A 288 -3.39 -12.38 10.67
N ASN A 289 -4.07 -12.79 11.73
CA ASN A 289 -3.51 -12.82 13.09
C ASN A 289 -2.16 -13.58 13.17
N LYS A 290 -1.99 -14.63 12.39
CA LYS A 290 -0.73 -15.38 12.31
C LYS A 290 0.45 -14.50 11.89
N TYR A 291 0.28 -13.68 10.85
CA TYR A 291 1.33 -12.79 10.35
C TYR A 291 1.50 -11.58 11.27
N TYR A 292 0.43 -11.06 11.83
CA TYR A 292 0.46 -10.02 12.85
C TYR A 292 1.36 -10.41 14.04
N GLU A 293 1.20 -11.62 14.61
CA GLU A 293 2.02 -12.08 15.73
C GLU A 293 3.50 -12.25 15.35
N ILE A 294 3.79 -12.64 14.09
CA ILE A 294 5.16 -12.69 13.59
C ILE A 294 5.71 -11.27 13.44
N ALA A 295 4.96 -10.35 12.84
CA ALA A 295 5.36 -8.96 12.66
C ALA A 295 5.67 -8.28 13.98
N LYS A 296 4.82 -8.48 14.99
CA LYS A 296 5.00 -7.96 16.34
C LYS A 296 6.36 -8.37 16.94
N LYS A 297 6.69 -9.66 16.84
CA LYS A 297 7.99 -10.18 17.30
C LYS A 297 9.13 -9.62 16.46
N HIS A 298 8.96 -9.56 15.14
CA HIS A 298 9.98 -9.12 14.20
C HIS A 298 10.33 -7.64 14.37
N ILE A 299 9.33 -6.77 14.55
CA ILE A 299 9.54 -5.32 14.71
C ILE A 299 10.00 -4.97 16.13
N LEU A 300 9.35 -5.53 17.17
CA LEU A 300 9.60 -5.13 18.55
C LEU A 300 10.86 -5.79 19.14
N ASN A 301 11.14 -7.05 18.79
CA ASN A 301 12.25 -7.83 19.32
C ASN A 301 13.49 -7.83 18.42
N TYR A 302 13.47 -7.10 17.29
CA TYR A 302 14.63 -6.96 16.43
C TYR A 302 15.68 -6.11 17.13
N HIS A 303 16.67 -6.79 17.72
CA HIS A 303 17.89 -6.16 18.23
C HIS A 303 19.02 -6.43 17.22
N TYR A 304 19.77 -5.39 16.89
CA TYR A 304 20.99 -5.47 16.09
C TYR A 304 22.08 -6.26 16.80
#